data_ad690cdfa93149c04976099aef1d9ff2
#
_entry.id   ad690cdfa93149c04976099aef1d9ff2
#
_cell.length_a   1.000
_cell.length_b   1.000
_cell.length_c   1.000
_cell.angle_alpha   90.00
_cell.angle_beta   90.00
_cell.angle_gamma   90.00
#
_symmetry.space_group_name_H-M   'P 1'
#
loop_
_entity.id
_entity.type
_entity.pdbx_description
1 polymer ?
#
loop_
_entity_poly.entity_id
_entity_poly.type
_entity_poly.pdbx_seq_one_letter_code
_entity_poly.pdbx_strand_id
1 'polypeptide(L)'
;YLSFSEQKYREDRWGNVREDTFSDAIKEKYGLSDKQIEKVVTSYDLIISEEKNVASMPGKATNVYEQYQYGDSLHIEDLDCIVSIVQEKHPEYVQDLKEYLNGKYTCFCNMYIMKKELFHEYMEWLFDILSEFEKRSNLHDYSIEGRRTPGHLGERLLTLYYLHLKRTRQIKIKSLQTVILFHTEPALQGNVSPAFEK
;
A
#
# COMPACT_ATOMS: atom_id res chain seq x y z
N TYR A 1 -0.48 -1.98 -10.72
CA TYR A 1 0.90 -2.23 -11.16
C TYR A 1 1.84 -1.14 -10.68
N LEU A 2 3.13 -1.45 -10.57
CA LEU A 2 4.20 -0.47 -10.36
C LEU A 2 4.83 -0.10 -11.71
N SER A 3 5.09 1.19 -11.94
CA SER A 3 5.79 1.67 -13.14
C SER A 3 7.30 1.53 -12.94
N PHE A 4 7.97 0.75 -13.78
CA PHE A 4 9.44 0.63 -13.83
C PHE A 4 10.08 1.64 -14.78
N SER A 5 9.31 2.57 -15.35
CA SER A 5 9.79 3.69 -16.15
C SER A 5 10.51 4.71 -15.26
N GLU A 6 11.56 5.34 -15.79
CA GLU A 6 12.20 6.50 -15.14
C GLU A 6 11.38 7.78 -15.32
N GLN A 7 10.44 7.79 -16.27
CA GLN A 7 9.57 8.92 -16.52
C GLN A 7 8.44 8.97 -15.48
N LYS A 8 8.12 10.17 -15.00
CA LYS A 8 6.94 10.44 -14.19
C LYS A 8 5.75 10.78 -15.07
N TYR A 9 4.61 10.20 -14.73
CA TYR A 9 3.34 10.42 -15.43
C TYR A 9 2.38 11.21 -14.57
N ARG A 10 1.43 11.89 -15.22
CA ARG A 10 0.38 12.64 -14.53
C ARG A 10 -0.52 11.71 -13.74
N GLU A 11 -0.72 12.03 -12.48
CA GLU A 11 -1.59 11.31 -11.56
C GLU A 11 -2.99 11.95 -11.49
N ASP A 12 -3.96 11.13 -11.16
CA ASP A 12 -5.30 11.59 -10.82
C ASP A 12 -5.34 12.18 -9.38
N ARG A 13 -6.52 12.60 -8.94
CA ARG A 13 -6.71 13.17 -7.59
C ARG A 13 -6.42 12.20 -6.44
N TRP A 14 -6.29 10.91 -6.73
CA TRP A 14 -5.94 9.87 -5.77
C TRP A 14 -4.45 9.50 -5.81
N GLY A 15 -3.69 10.18 -6.65
CA GLY A 15 -2.27 9.94 -6.82
C GLY A 15 -1.96 8.70 -7.67
N ASN A 16 -2.86 8.25 -8.54
CA ASN A 16 -2.64 7.11 -9.41
C ASN A 16 -2.57 7.52 -10.87
N VAL A 17 -1.69 6.88 -11.63
CA VAL A 17 -1.72 6.92 -13.08
C VAL A 17 -2.80 5.94 -13.56
N ARG A 18 -3.61 6.33 -14.55
CA ARG A 18 -4.71 5.50 -15.08
C ARG A 18 -4.50 5.19 -16.54
N GLU A 19 -4.74 3.95 -16.91
CA GLU A 19 -4.73 3.46 -18.29
C GLU A 19 -5.91 2.53 -18.52
N ASP A 20 -6.53 2.65 -19.69
CA ASP A 20 -7.75 1.88 -20.01
C ASP A 20 -7.43 0.44 -20.39
N THR A 21 -6.26 0.18 -20.99
CA THR A 21 -5.91 -1.13 -21.55
C THR A 21 -4.52 -1.57 -21.14
N PHE A 22 -4.27 -2.87 -21.28
CA PHE A 22 -2.95 -3.49 -21.07
C PHE A 22 -2.38 -3.97 -22.40
N SER A 23 -1.94 -3.03 -23.25
CA SER A 23 -1.31 -3.31 -24.54
C SER A 23 0.22 -3.37 -24.42
N ASP A 24 0.89 -3.85 -25.48
CA ASP A 24 2.36 -3.87 -25.52
C ASP A 24 2.94 -2.46 -25.49
N ALA A 25 2.28 -1.48 -26.08
CA ALA A 25 2.67 -0.06 -25.99
C ALA A 25 2.60 0.45 -24.53
N ILE A 26 1.60 0.03 -23.76
CA ILE A 26 1.48 0.36 -22.33
C ILE A 26 2.56 -0.34 -21.50
N LYS A 27 2.88 -1.61 -21.80
CA LYS A 27 3.99 -2.32 -21.15
C LYS A 27 5.31 -1.60 -21.40
N GLU A 28 5.58 -1.19 -22.63
CA GLU A 28 6.79 -0.44 -22.98
C GLU A 28 6.82 0.92 -22.25
N LYS A 29 5.72 1.68 -22.29
CA LYS A 29 5.57 2.99 -21.63
C LYS A 29 5.96 2.92 -20.14
N TYR A 30 5.52 1.90 -19.43
CA TYR A 30 5.75 1.75 -17.99
C TYR A 30 6.94 0.85 -17.64
N GLY A 31 7.76 0.48 -18.63
CA GLY A 31 8.97 -0.32 -18.40
C GLY A 31 8.69 -1.72 -17.87
N LEU A 32 7.61 -2.36 -18.31
CA LEU A 32 7.17 -3.67 -17.84
C LEU A 32 7.78 -4.83 -18.64
N SER A 33 8.90 -4.62 -19.35
CA SER A 33 9.67 -5.71 -19.95
C SER A 33 10.47 -6.45 -18.88
N ASP A 34 10.67 -7.76 -19.04
CA ASP A 34 11.45 -8.59 -18.13
C ASP A 34 12.83 -7.99 -17.85
N LYS A 35 13.53 -7.54 -18.90
CA LYS A 35 14.85 -6.91 -18.80
C LYS A 35 14.84 -5.65 -17.93
N GLN A 36 13.83 -4.79 -18.05
CA GLN A 36 13.74 -3.57 -17.27
C GLN A 36 13.36 -3.87 -15.83
N ILE A 37 12.45 -4.79 -15.61
CA ILE A 37 12.06 -5.25 -14.27
C ILE A 37 13.26 -5.86 -13.56
N GLU A 38 13.97 -6.80 -14.20
CA GLU A 38 15.15 -7.46 -13.65
C GLU A 38 16.24 -6.45 -13.26
N LYS A 39 16.54 -5.48 -14.14
CA LYS A 39 17.51 -4.40 -13.87
C LYS A 39 17.17 -3.65 -12.58
N VAL A 40 15.90 -3.32 -12.36
CA VAL A 40 15.47 -2.58 -11.17
C VAL A 40 15.44 -3.48 -9.94
N VAL A 41 14.85 -4.68 -10.04
CA VAL A 41 14.68 -5.61 -8.92
C VAL A 41 16.04 -6.05 -8.35
N THR A 42 17.03 -6.30 -9.20
CA THR A 42 18.37 -6.71 -8.75
C THR A 42 19.17 -5.58 -8.09
N SER A 43 18.78 -4.32 -8.31
CA SER A 43 19.52 -3.14 -7.84
C SER A 43 19.09 -2.65 -6.45
N TYR A 44 17.94 -3.09 -5.93
CA TYR A 44 17.36 -2.59 -4.68
C TYR A 44 17.02 -3.74 -3.73
N ASP A 45 16.97 -3.41 -2.44
CA ASP A 45 16.58 -4.36 -1.38
C ASP A 45 15.07 -4.36 -1.16
N LEU A 46 14.45 -3.20 -1.33
CA LEU A 46 13.01 -2.96 -1.24
C LEU A 46 12.56 -2.04 -2.39
N ILE A 47 11.53 -2.48 -3.10
CA ILE A 47 10.77 -1.65 -4.04
C ILE A 47 9.34 -1.55 -3.50
N ILE A 48 8.81 -0.34 -3.43
CA ILE A 48 7.50 -0.06 -2.84
C ILE A 48 6.76 0.99 -3.71
N SER A 49 5.44 1.07 -3.57
CA SER A 49 4.68 2.16 -4.17
C SER A 49 5.09 3.52 -3.57
N GLU A 50 4.99 4.58 -4.37
CA GLU A 50 5.25 5.94 -3.87
C GLU A 50 4.30 6.32 -2.75
N GLU A 51 4.82 7.04 -1.77
CA GLU A 51 4.03 7.63 -0.70
C GLU A 51 3.04 8.66 -1.29
N LYS A 52 1.79 8.60 -0.85
CA LYS A 52 0.73 9.52 -1.24
C LYS A 52 0.39 10.44 -0.08
N ASN A 53 0.22 11.73 -0.38
CA ASN A 53 -0.18 12.72 0.61
C ASN A 53 -1.69 12.66 0.83
N VAL A 54 -2.12 12.10 1.95
CA VAL A 54 -3.55 11.94 2.29
C VAL A 54 -4.28 13.27 2.44
N ALA A 55 -3.59 14.34 2.85
CA ALA A 55 -4.18 15.67 2.96
C ALA A 55 -4.43 16.34 1.59
N SER A 56 -3.87 15.80 0.51
CA SER A 56 -4.10 16.27 -0.87
C SER A 56 -5.15 15.45 -1.61
N MET A 57 -5.64 14.36 -1.00
CA MET A 57 -6.67 13.50 -1.56
C MET A 57 -8.07 14.07 -1.31
N PRO A 58 -9.09 13.64 -2.08
CA PRO A 58 -10.47 13.96 -1.76
C PRO A 58 -10.85 13.50 -0.36
N GLY A 59 -11.53 14.35 0.40
CA GLY A 59 -11.93 14.10 1.77
C GLY A 59 -11.50 15.21 2.71
N LYS A 60 -11.57 14.94 4.01
CA LYS A 60 -11.26 15.92 5.06
C LYS A 60 -10.06 15.53 5.94
N ALA A 61 -9.43 14.40 5.63
CA ALA A 61 -8.29 13.92 6.41
C ALA A 61 -7.07 14.84 6.28
N THR A 62 -6.42 15.12 7.38
CA THR A 62 -5.20 15.94 7.44
C THR A 62 -3.95 15.09 7.72
N ASN A 63 -4.13 13.87 8.19
CA ASN A 63 -3.09 12.90 8.53
C ASN A 63 -3.55 11.45 8.24
N VAL A 64 -2.65 10.50 8.41
CA VAL A 64 -2.88 9.08 8.11
C VAL A 64 -3.93 8.47 9.05
N TYR A 65 -3.92 8.83 10.34
CA TYR A 65 -4.91 8.36 11.31
C TYR A 65 -6.33 8.78 10.92
N GLU A 66 -6.53 10.05 10.60
CA GLU A 66 -7.81 10.58 10.14
C GLU A 66 -8.23 9.99 8.78
N GLN A 67 -7.26 9.71 7.89
CA GLN A 67 -7.56 9.07 6.61
C GLN A 67 -8.13 7.66 6.81
N TYR A 68 -7.65 6.90 7.80
CA TYR A 68 -8.24 5.62 8.16
C TYR A 68 -9.62 5.82 8.82
N GLN A 69 -9.74 6.75 9.77
CA GLN A 69 -10.98 7.04 10.50
C GLN A 69 -12.14 7.44 9.58
N TYR A 70 -11.84 8.16 8.49
CA TYR A 70 -12.88 8.61 7.53
C TYR A 70 -13.02 7.69 6.32
N GLY A 71 -12.35 6.54 6.32
CA GLY A 71 -12.48 5.55 5.26
C GLY A 71 -13.83 4.82 5.33
N ASP A 72 -14.46 4.63 4.16
CA ASP A 72 -15.72 3.89 4.08
C ASP A 72 -15.51 2.44 4.58
N SER A 73 -16.42 1.96 5.41
CA SER A 73 -16.39 0.61 5.99
C SER A 73 -15.14 0.29 6.82
N LEU A 74 -14.39 1.29 7.28
CA LEU A 74 -13.29 1.14 8.22
C LEU A 74 -13.72 1.55 9.62
N HIS A 75 -13.19 0.87 10.62
CA HIS A 75 -13.47 1.13 12.02
C HIS A 75 -12.18 1.57 12.70
N ILE A 76 -12.19 2.75 13.31
CA ILE A 76 -10.98 3.32 13.92
C ILE A 76 -10.46 2.47 15.08
N GLU A 77 -11.35 1.76 15.76
CA GLU A 77 -11.05 0.84 16.85
C GLU A 77 -10.12 -0.30 16.40
N ASP A 78 -10.18 -0.69 15.12
CA ASP A 78 -9.28 -1.69 14.55
C ASP A 78 -7.85 -1.16 14.41
N LEU A 79 -7.69 0.10 13.99
CA LEU A 79 -6.39 0.75 13.95
C LEU A 79 -5.84 0.96 15.36
N ASP A 80 -6.69 1.37 16.32
CA ASP A 80 -6.30 1.54 17.73
C ASP A 80 -5.87 0.21 18.35
N CYS A 81 -6.52 -0.89 17.98
CA CYS A 81 -6.10 -2.24 18.37
C CYS A 81 -4.70 -2.57 17.83
N ILE A 82 -4.42 -2.28 16.55
CA ILE A 82 -3.06 -2.43 15.98
C ILE A 82 -2.04 -1.58 16.71
N VAL A 83 -2.38 -0.33 17.03
CA VAL A 83 -1.49 0.57 17.82
C VAL A 83 -1.12 -0.08 19.15
N SER A 84 -2.10 -0.63 19.87
CA SER A 84 -1.88 -1.32 21.15
C SER A 84 -1.00 -2.56 20.98
N ILE A 85 -1.26 -3.38 19.97
CA ILE A 85 -0.46 -4.59 19.69
C ILE A 85 0.99 -4.24 19.38
N VAL A 86 1.23 -3.22 18.54
CA VAL A 86 2.58 -2.77 18.21
C VAL A 86 3.29 -2.25 19.46
N GLN A 87 2.61 -1.49 20.31
CA GLN A 87 3.18 -0.99 21.58
C GLN A 87 3.57 -2.12 22.54
N GLU A 88 2.75 -3.17 22.60
CA GLU A 88 2.97 -4.31 23.50
C GLU A 88 4.06 -5.27 23.00
N LYS A 89 4.06 -5.59 21.70
CA LYS A 89 4.89 -6.66 21.12
C LYS A 89 6.12 -6.17 20.37
N HIS A 90 6.08 -4.94 19.83
CA HIS A 90 7.11 -4.37 18.97
C HIS A 90 7.44 -2.92 19.37
N PRO A 91 7.87 -2.68 20.62
CA PRO A 91 8.09 -1.33 21.16
C PRO A 91 9.12 -0.51 20.37
N GLU A 92 10.01 -1.15 19.62
CA GLU A 92 10.99 -0.51 18.72
C GLU A 92 10.35 0.23 17.56
N TYR A 93 9.10 -0.08 17.20
CA TYR A 93 8.33 0.59 16.15
C TYR A 93 7.50 1.77 16.64
N VAL A 94 7.36 1.97 17.96
CA VAL A 94 6.42 2.95 18.55
C VAL A 94 6.71 4.38 18.11
N GLN A 95 7.99 4.76 17.99
CA GLN A 95 8.35 6.08 17.50
C GLN A 95 7.88 6.27 16.06
N ASP A 96 8.22 5.34 15.17
CA ASP A 96 7.84 5.39 13.76
C ASP A 96 6.32 5.38 13.59
N LEU A 97 5.61 4.58 14.39
CA LEU A 97 4.15 4.51 14.39
C LEU A 97 3.51 5.86 14.73
N LYS A 98 3.99 6.54 15.77
CA LYS A 98 3.50 7.88 16.15
C LYS A 98 3.75 8.91 15.06
N GLU A 99 4.95 8.95 14.51
CA GLU A 99 5.31 9.88 13.44
C GLU A 99 4.49 9.60 12.18
N TYR A 100 4.30 8.32 11.83
CA TYR A 100 3.54 7.88 10.68
C TYR A 100 2.06 8.26 10.77
N LEU A 101 1.37 7.90 11.86
CA LEU A 101 -0.07 8.16 12.01
C LEU A 101 -0.41 9.66 12.08
N ASN A 102 0.47 10.47 12.66
CA ASN A 102 0.34 11.94 12.66
C ASN A 102 0.85 12.59 11.37
N GLY A 103 1.57 11.84 10.53
CA GLY A 103 2.10 12.28 9.25
C GLY A 103 1.03 12.35 8.16
N LYS A 104 1.45 12.80 6.98
CA LYS A 104 0.57 12.99 5.82
C LYS A 104 0.79 11.97 4.71
N TYR A 105 1.80 11.11 4.83
CA TYR A 105 2.24 10.24 3.74
C TYR A 105 2.04 8.77 4.07
N THR A 106 1.50 8.01 3.12
CA THR A 106 1.30 6.55 3.22
C THR A 106 1.46 5.88 1.86
N CYS A 107 1.89 4.64 1.87
CA CYS A 107 1.87 3.77 0.69
C CYS A 107 0.56 2.98 0.67
N PHE A 108 -0.11 2.95 -0.49
CA PHE A 108 -1.36 2.18 -0.66
C PHE A 108 -1.12 0.92 -1.48
N CYS A 109 -2.09 0.02 -1.44
CA CYS A 109 -2.25 -1.16 -2.29
C CYS A 109 -1.34 -2.35 -1.96
N ASN A 110 -0.66 -2.43 -0.85
CA ASN A 110 0.20 -3.57 -0.47
C ASN A 110 1.12 -4.06 -1.62
N MET A 111 1.67 -3.10 -2.41
CA MET A 111 2.54 -3.41 -3.54
C MET A 111 4.01 -3.20 -3.18
N TYR A 112 4.75 -4.29 -3.16
CA TYR A 112 6.17 -4.28 -2.87
C TYR A 112 6.90 -5.45 -3.53
N ILE A 113 8.21 -5.29 -3.70
CA ILE A 113 9.15 -6.36 -4.04
C ILE A 113 10.31 -6.24 -3.06
N MET A 114 10.63 -7.31 -2.37
CA MET A 114 11.69 -7.35 -1.35
C MET A 114 12.68 -8.46 -1.65
N LYS A 115 13.93 -8.30 -1.22
CA LYS A 115 14.86 -9.42 -1.12
C LYS A 115 14.28 -10.48 -0.18
N LYS A 116 14.59 -11.74 -0.46
CA LYS A 116 13.99 -12.90 0.21
C LYS A 116 14.10 -12.82 1.74
N GLU A 117 15.26 -12.47 2.26
CA GLU A 117 15.51 -12.38 3.70
C GLU A 117 14.63 -11.30 4.34
N LEU A 118 14.59 -10.11 3.71
CA LEU A 118 13.76 -9.00 4.16
C LEU A 118 12.26 -9.33 4.09
N PHE A 119 11.84 -10.07 3.07
CA PHE A 119 10.47 -10.55 2.94
C PHE A 119 10.08 -11.49 4.08
N HIS A 120 10.97 -12.44 4.46
CA HIS A 120 10.69 -13.34 5.57
C HIS A 120 10.56 -12.58 6.90
N GLU A 121 11.50 -11.66 7.19
CA GLU A 121 11.42 -10.80 8.38
C GLU A 121 10.11 -10.01 8.42
N TYR A 122 9.72 -9.42 7.27
CA TYR A 122 8.47 -8.67 7.17
C TYR A 122 7.24 -9.56 7.40
N MET A 123 7.20 -10.76 6.82
CA MET A 123 6.07 -11.68 7.00
C MET A 123 5.94 -12.16 8.44
N GLU A 124 7.03 -12.51 9.11
CA GLU A 124 7.03 -12.91 10.52
C GLU A 124 6.48 -11.77 11.39
N TRP A 125 6.98 -10.56 11.21
CA TRP A 125 6.52 -9.37 11.92
C TRP A 125 5.05 -9.03 11.61
N LEU A 126 4.66 -9.01 10.34
CA LEU A 126 3.29 -8.69 9.91
C LEU A 126 2.26 -9.68 10.49
N PHE A 127 2.54 -10.99 10.38
CA PHE A 127 1.60 -12.01 10.84
C PHE A 127 1.59 -12.16 12.35
N ASP A 128 2.65 -11.83 13.06
CA ASP A 128 2.63 -11.75 14.51
C ASP A 128 1.62 -10.68 15.00
N ILE A 129 1.57 -9.53 14.32
CA ILE A 129 0.62 -8.47 14.62
C ILE A 129 -0.80 -8.84 14.16
N LEU A 130 -0.98 -9.28 12.91
CA LEU A 130 -2.31 -9.57 12.36
C LEU A 130 -2.98 -10.76 13.03
N SER A 131 -2.21 -11.79 13.43
CA SER A 131 -2.75 -12.93 14.19
C SER A 131 -3.21 -12.52 15.59
N GLU A 132 -2.54 -11.57 16.21
CA GLU A 132 -2.96 -11.04 17.50
C GLU A 132 -4.19 -10.13 17.35
N PHE A 133 -4.25 -9.33 16.29
CA PHE A 133 -5.42 -8.54 15.94
C PHE A 133 -6.65 -9.44 15.72
N GLU A 134 -6.52 -10.54 14.99
CA GLU A 134 -7.63 -11.48 14.75
C GLU A 134 -8.21 -12.05 16.05
N LYS A 135 -7.37 -12.30 17.07
CA LYS A 135 -7.83 -12.76 18.39
C LYS A 135 -8.59 -11.69 19.19
N ARG A 136 -8.24 -10.40 18.99
CA ARG A 136 -8.81 -9.27 19.73
C ARG A 136 -10.02 -8.65 19.04
N SER A 137 -10.21 -8.91 17.72
CA SER A 137 -11.26 -8.33 16.91
C SER A 137 -12.43 -9.29 16.70
N ASN A 138 -13.62 -8.74 16.41
CA ASN A 138 -14.79 -9.52 15.99
C ASN A 138 -15.25 -9.06 14.61
N LEU A 139 -14.60 -9.55 13.56
CA LEU A 139 -14.90 -9.19 12.17
C LEU A 139 -16.20 -9.84 11.64
N HIS A 140 -16.83 -10.75 12.38
CA HIS A 140 -18.03 -11.46 11.94
C HIS A 140 -19.23 -10.52 11.76
N ASP A 141 -19.31 -9.48 12.58
CA ASP A 141 -20.40 -8.52 12.59
C ASP A 141 -20.23 -7.40 11.55
N TYR A 142 -19.10 -7.40 10.85
CA TYR A 142 -18.79 -6.39 9.82
C TYR A 142 -19.46 -6.71 8.49
N SER A 143 -19.70 -5.67 7.68
CA SER A 143 -20.11 -5.81 6.28
C SER A 143 -19.05 -6.64 5.48
N ILE A 144 -19.42 -7.08 4.27
CA ILE A 144 -18.49 -7.81 3.40
C ILE A 144 -17.23 -6.95 3.14
N GLU A 145 -17.41 -5.67 2.90
CA GLU A 145 -16.31 -4.70 2.72
C GLU A 145 -15.49 -4.54 4.01
N GLY A 146 -16.16 -4.44 5.16
CA GLY A 146 -15.50 -4.31 6.46
C GLY A 146 -14.65 -5.52 6.84
N ARG A 147 -15.00 -6.74 6.38
CA ARG A 147 -14.19 -7.94 6.60
C ARG A 147 -12.82 -7.89 5.88
N ARG A 148 -12.60 -6.90 5.01
CA ARG A 148 -11.30 -6.62 4.38
C ARG A 148 -10.35 -5.82 5.29
N THR A 149 -10.79 -5.44 6.50
CA THR A 149 -9.99 -4.70 7.49
C THR A 149 -8.54 -5.21 7.62
N PRO A 150 -8.24 -6.54 7.72
CA PRO A 150 -6.84 -6.99 7.79
C PRO A 150 -5.99 -6.57 6.59
N GLY A 151 -6.58 -6.50 5.40
CA GLY A 151 -5.91 -6.01 4.20
C GLY A 151 -5.59 -4.51 4.28
N HIS A 152 -6.52 -3.69 4.76
CA HIS A 152 -6.31 -2.25 4.97
C HIS A 152 -5.30 -1.96 6.09
N LEU A 153 -5.33 -2.75 7.17
CA LEU A 153 -4.32 -2.67 8.23
C LEU A 153 -2.95 -3.10 7.72
N GLY A 154 -2.89 -4.13 6.86
CA GLY A 154 -1.65 -4.56 6.20
C GLY A 154 -0.99 -3.45 5.37
N GLU A 155 -1.77 -2.58 4.70
CA GLU A 155 -1.23 -1.40 4.00
C GLU A 155 -0.56 -0.41 4.97
N ARG A 156 -1.16 -0.19 6.14
CA ARG A 156 -0.60 0.69 7.18
C ARG A 156 0.66 0.07 7.80
N LEU A 157 0.63 -1.22 8.07
CA LEU A 157 1.76 -1.96 8.60
C LEU A 157 2.93 -2.03 7.59
N LEU A 158 2.66 -2.19 6.29
CA LEU A 158 3.69 -2.11 5.26
C LEU A 158 4.42 -0.76 5.28
N THR A 159 3.65 0.34 5.37
CA THR A 159 4.24 1.67 5.42
C THR A 159 5.04 1.88 6.71
N LEU A 160 4.52 1.44 7.86
CA LEU A 160 5.24 1.49 9.14
C LEU A 160 6.55 0.72 9.07
N TYR A 161 6.53 -0.52 8.56
CA TYR A 161 7.72 -1.35 8.40
C TYR A 161 8.77 -0.67 7.50
N TYR A 162 8.35 -0.14 6.35
CA TYR A 162 9.19 0.62 5.45
C TYR A 162 9.85 1.83 6.13
N LEU A 163 9.09 2.63 6.89
CA LEU A 163 9.61 3.80 7.59
C LEU A 163 10.60 3.41 8.68
N HIS A 164 10.32 2.34 9.43
CA HIS A 164 11.23 1.78 10.41
C HIS A 164 12.56 1.33 9.78
N LEU A 165 12.50 0.59 8.67
CA LEU A 165 13.70 0.19 7.93
C LEU A 165 14.51 1.39 7.44
N LYS A 166 13.84 2.40 6.89
CA LYS A 166 14.48 3.63 6.40
C LYS A 166 15.23 4.38 7.49
N ARG A 167 14.72 4.34 8.72
CA ARG A 167 15.36 4.97 9.90
C ARG A 167 16.48 4.12 10.48
N THR A 168 16.32 2.80 10.53
CA THR A 168 17.17 1.90 11.33
C THR A 168 18.23 1.14 10.53
N ARG A 169 18.06 1.04 9.20
CA ARG A 169 18.95 0.22 8.35
C ARG A 169 19.46 0.99 7.14
N GLN A 170 20.68 0.65 6.70
CA GLN A 170 21.21 1.10 5.41
C GLN A 170 20.81 0.12 4.31
N ILE A 171 19.63 0.31 3.75
CA ILE A 171 19.10 -0.50 2.64
C ILE A 171 18.81 0.37 1.41
N LYS A 172 18.90 -0.24 0.24
CA LYS A 172 18.57 0.43 -1.02
C LYS A 172 17.08 0.32 -1.31
N ILE A 173 16.38 1.45 -1.20
CA ILE A 173 14.94 1.52 -1.42
C ILE A 173 14.64 2.25 -2.74
N LYS A 174 13.68 1.75 -3.50
CA LYS A 174 13.12 2.39 -4.69
C LYS A 174 11.61 2.56 -4.54
N SER A 175 11.12 3.78 -4.70
CA SER A 175 9.68 4.05 -4.80
C SER A 175 9.27 4.20 -6.26
N LEU A 176 8.15 3.57 -6.64
CA LEU A 176 7.63 3.55 -8.00
C LEU A 176 6.18 4.04 -8.05
N GLN A 177 5.81 4.77 -9.11
CA GLN A 177 4.43 5.20 -9.32
C GLN A 177 3.49 4.02 -9.48
N THR A 178 2.28 4.17 -8.94
CA THR A 178 1.19 3.19 -9.11
C THR A 178 0.42 3.48 -10.41
N VAL A 179 0.26 2.43 -11.22
CA VAL A 179 -0.54 2.45 -12.45
C VAL A 179 -1.75 1.52 -12.27
N ILE A 180 -2.95 2.07 -12.43
CA ILE A 180 -4.20 1.31 -12.44
C ILE A 180 -4.56 1.01 -13.88
N LEU A 181 -4.74 -0.27 -14.19
CA LEU A 181 -5.15 -0.77 -15.50
C LEU A 181 -6.58 -1.30 -15.37
N PHE A 182 -7.51 -0.77 -16.16
CA PHE A 182 -8.93 -1.12 -16.05
C PHE A 182 -9.31 -2.36 -16.85
N HIS A 183 -8.72 -2.55 -18.03
CA HIS A 183 -9.01 -3.66 -18.94
C HIS A 183 -7.73 -4.43 -19.23
N THR A 184 -7.47 -5.47 -18.45
CA THR A 184 -6.26 -6.29 -18.59
C THR A 184 -6.46 -7.48 -19.50
N GLU A 185 -7.71 -7.84 -19.79
CA GLU A 185 -8.05 -8.97 -20.67
C GLU A 185 -8.85 -8.54 -21.90
N PRO A 186 -8.54 -9.07 -23.10
CA PRO A 186 -9.24 -8.72 -24.34
C PRO A 186 -10.75 -8.95 -24.30
N ALA A 187 -11.21 -9.94 -23.54
CA ALA A 187 -12.64 -10.28 -23.42
C ALA A 187 -13.44 -9.27 -22.59
N LEU A 188 -12.79 -8.40 -21.82
CA LEU A 188 -13.44 -7.34 -21.03
C LEU A 188 -13.53 -6.01 -21.77
N GLN A 189 -12.92 -5.90 -22.94
CA GLN A 189 -13.03 -4.74 -23.81
C GLN A 189 -14.42 -4.67 -24.44
N GLY A 190 -15.39 -4.17 -23.72
CA GLY A 190 -16.77 -3.98 -24.20
C GLY A 190 -17.87 -4.18 -23.16
N ASN A 191 -17.55 -4.72 -22.01
CA ASN A 191 -18.50 -4.88 -20.91
C ASN A 191 -18.07 -4.03 -19.71
N VAL A 192 -18.00 -2.71 -19.90
CA VAL A 192 -17.87 -1.78 -18.75
C VAL A 192 -19.23 -1.77 -18.06
N SER A 193 -19.25 -2.28 -16.83
CA SER A 193 -20.45 -2.15 -16.00
C SER A 193 -20.74 -0.66 -15.81
N PRO A 194 -21.98 -0.19 -16.01
CA PRO A 194 -22.37 1.21 -15.80
C PRO A 194 -22.10 1.75 -14.38
N ALA A 195 -21.76 0.89 -13.43
CA ALA A 195 -21.45 1.27 -12.06
C ALA A 195 -20.18 2.12 -11.90
N PHE A 196 -19.32 2.22 -12.92
CA PHE A 196 -18.07 3.00 -12.87
C PHE A 196 -18.13 4.35 -13.62
N GLU A 197 -19.28 4.72 -14.17
CA GLU A 197 -19.49 5.99 -14.88
C GLU A 197 -20.06 7.13 -14.01
N LYS A 198 -20.02 7.02 -12.67
CA LYS A 198 -20.51 8.07 -11.78
C LYS A 198 -19.43 8.65 -10.90
#